data_13ba39fced8e5f7ebedc7b874a77f79f
#
_entry.id   13ba39fced8e5f7ebedc7b874a77f79f
#
_cell.length_a   1.000
_cell.length_b   1.000
_cell.length_c   1.000
_cell.angle_alpha   90.00
_cell.angle_beta   90.00
_cell.angle_gamma   90.00
#
_symmetry.space_group_name_H-M   'P 1'
#
loop_
_entity.id
_entity.type
_entity.pdbx_description
1 polymer ?
#
loop_
_entity_poly.entity_id
_entity_poly.type
_entity_poly.pdbx_seq_one_letter_code
_entity_poly.pdbx_strand_id
1 'polypeptide(L)'
;MATMIERIAAAEEQAAAIKKQAAADARARIDAAQQAADKATADARAEQRAMLAEAEKQAEAEGQKLFDAIMAENAERADSERAAAAKKLYAAAEYIIGKAGQA
;
A
#
# COMPACT_ATOMS: atom_id res chain seq x y z
N MET A 1 -24.62 35.08 -61.59
CA MET A 1 -25.23 33.88 -61.00
C MET A 1 -24.28 32.67 -61.14
N ALA A 2 -24.11 31.89 -60.10
CA ALA A 2 -23.33 30.69 -60.19
C ALA A 2 -24.01 29.65 -61.09
N THR A 3 -23.25 28.98 -61.96
CA THR A 3 -23.72 27.88 -62.79
C THR A 3 -23.93 26.64 -61.90
N MET A 4 -24.67 25.65 -62.44
CA MET A 4 -24.88 24.39 -61.76
C MET A 4 -23.55 23.68 -61.43
N ILE A 5 -22.61 23.74 -62.37
CA ILE A 5 -21.26 23.16 -62.17
C ILE A 5 -20.52 23.84 -61.03
N GLU A 6 -20.59 25.16 -60.96
CA GLU A 6 -19.97 25.91 -59.87
C GLU A 6 -20.59 25.58 -58.51
N ARG A 7 -21.91 25.39 -58.47
CA ARG A 7 -22.61 24.97 -57.25
C ARG A 7 -22.22 23.56 -56.81
N ILE A 8 -22.07 22.63 -57.72
CA ILE A 8 -21.62 21.29 -57.45
C ILE A 8 -20.20 21.30 -56.93
N ALA A 9 -19.30 22.07 -57.58
CA ALA A 9 -17.91 22.21 -57.16
C ALA A 9 -17.84 22.81 -55.75
N ALA A 10 -18.62 23.80 -55.43
CA ALA A 10 -18.65 24.41 -54.12
C ALA A 10 -19.18 23.45 -53.04
N ALA A 11 -20.20 22.65 -53.38
CA ALA A 11 -20.73 21.63 -52.48
C ALA A 11 -19.71 20.50 -52.22
N GLU A 12 -18.97 20.06 -53.21
CA GLU A 12 -17.91 19.07 -53.09
C GLU A 12 -16.77 19.56 -52.24
N GLU A 13 -16.34 20.80 -52.43
CA GLU A 13 -15.32 21.47 -51.65
C GLU A 13 -15.77 21.60 -50.18
N GLN A 14 -17.01 21.96 -49.96
CA GLN A 14 -17.59 22.05 -48.62
C GLN A 14 -17.65 20.69 -47.95
N ALA A 15 -18.06 19.67 -48.67
CA ALA A 15 -18.13 18.27 -48.19
C ALA A 15 -16.73 17.76 -47.83
N ALA A 16 -15.71 18.07 -48.63
CA ALA A 16 -14.31 17.70 -48.35
C ALA A 16 -13.79 18.40 -47.10
N ALA A 17 -14.14 19.69 -46.92
CA ALA A 17 -13.78 20.46 -45.74
C ALA A 17 -14.41 19.90 -44.48
N ILE A 18 -15.68 19.49 -44.55
CA ILE A 18 -16.41 18.85 -43.43
C ILE A 18 -15.75 17.52 -43.06
N LYS A 19 -15.41 16.66 -44.04
CA LYS A 19 -14.73 15.42 -43.78
C LYS A 19 -13.37 15.61 -43.13
N LYS A 20 -12.60 16.57 -43.62
CA LYS A 20 -11.29 16.92 -43.07
C LYS A 20 -11.40 17.39 -41.62
N GLN A 21 -12.37 18.25 -41.36
CA GLN A 21 -12.62 18.78 -40.00
C GLN A 21 -13.09 17.67 -39.08
N ALA A 22 -13.99 16.80 -39.53
CA ALA A 22 -14.47 15.65 -38.75
C ALA A 22 -13.33 14.69 -38.40
N ALA A 23 -12.42 14.43 -39.34
CA ALA A 23 -11.25 13.60 -39.10
C ALA A 23 -10.30 14.25 -38.08
N ALA A 24 -10.06 15.55 -38.18
CA ALA A 24 -9.24 16.29 -37.22
C ALA A 24 -9.86 16.29 -35.81
N ASP A 25 -11.15 16.50 -35.74
CA ASP A 25 -11.90 16.46 -34.47
C ASP A 25 -11.86 15.07 -33.83
N ALA A 26 -12.01 14.03 -34.65
CA ALA A 26 -11.92 12.64 -34.17
C ALA A 26 -10.54 12.34 -33.61
N ARG A 27 -9.47 12.76 -34.30
CA ARG A 27 -8.09 12.59 -33.80
C ARG A 27 -7.88 13.35 -32.50
N ALA A 28 -8.34 14.59 -32.43
CA ALA A 28 -8.21 15.40 -31.21
C ALA A 28 -8.92 14.74 -30.02
N ARG A 29 -10.08 14.16 -30.24
CA ARG A 29 -10.83 13.43 -29.19
C ARG A 29 -10.10 12.16 -28.76
N ILE A 30 -9.55 11.41 -29.70
CA ILE A 30 -8.79 10.21 -29.41
C ILE A 30 -7.53 10.57 -28.61
N ASP A 31 -6.79 11.60 -29.03
CA ASP A 31 -5.60 12.06 -28.33
C ASP A 31 -5.93 12.54 -26.93
N ALA A 32 -7.02 13.33 -26.76
CA ALA A 32 -7.46 13.78 -25.45
C ALA A 32 -7.86 12.61 -24.55
N ALA A 33 -8.58 11.63 -25.09
CA ALA A 33 -8.96 10.42 -24.34
C ALA A 33 -7.74 9.59 -23.94
N GLN A 34 -6.75 9.47 -24.84
CA GLN A 34 -5.51 8.76 -24.54
C GLN A 34 -4.72 9.47 -23.44
N GLN A 35 -4.59 10.78 -23.50
CA GLN A 35 -3.92 11.54 -22.46
C GLN A 35 -4.63 11.46 -21.13
N ALA A 36 -5.97 11.53 -21.14
CA ALA A 36 -6.76 11.36 -19.92
C ALA A 36 -6.60 9.97 -19.31
N ALA A 37 -6.58 8.93 -20.15
CA ALA A 37 -6.36 7.55 -19.71
C ALA A 37 -4.95 7.36 -19.14
N ASP A 38 -3.94 7.90 -19.79
CA ASP A 38 -2.55 7.83 -19.33
C ASP A 38 -2.38 8.54 -17.98
N LYS A 39 -3.00 9.71 -17.84
CA LYS A 39 -2.98 10.44 -16.58
C LYS A 39 -3.69 9.67 -15.47
N ALA A 40 -4.88 9.13 -15.75
CA ALA A 40 -5.61 8.33 -14.78
C ALA A 40 -4.82 7.11 -14.33
N THR A 41 -4.14 6.44 -15.25
CA THR A 41 -3.27 5.29 -14.93
C THR A 41 -2.08 5.73 -14.07
N ALA A 42 -1.42 6.83 -14.42
CA ALA A 42 -0.29 7.34 -13.65
C ALA A 42 -0.72 7.76 -12.24
N ASP A 43 -1.86 8.43 -12.11
CA ASP A 43 -2.42 8.83 -10.81
C ASP A 43 -2.79 7.62 -9.96
N ALA A 44 -3.41 6.60 -10.56
CA ALA A 44 -3.77 5.37 -9.86
C ALA A 44 -2.53 4.61 -9.36
N ARG A 45 -1.47 4.55 -10.17
CA ARG A 45 -0.21 3.92 -9.77
C ARG A 45 0.49 4.68 -8.64
N ALA A 46 0.47 6.01 -8.70
CA ALA A 46 1.02 6.85 -7.63
C ALA A 46 0.26 6.65 -6.33
N GLU A 47 -1.06 6.61 -6.38
CA GLU A 47 -1.91 6.35 -5.23
C GLU A 47 -1.66 4.96 -4.65
N GLN A 48 -1.54 3.94 -5.51
CA GLN A 48 -1.23 2.58 -5.09
C GLN A 48 0.12 2.52 -4.37
N ARG A 49 1.15 3.17 -4.90
CA ARG A 49 2.46 3.24 -4.24
C ARG A 49 2.38 3.91 -2.87
N ALA A 50 1.63 5.00 -2.77
CA ALA A 50 1.42 5.70 -1.50
C ALA A 50 0.70 4.82 -0.49
N MET A 51 -0.34 4.10 -0.91
CA MET A 51 -1.07 3.16 -0.06
C MET A 51 -0.19 2.02 0.42
N LEU A 52 0.63 1.45 -0.47
CA LEU A 52 1.59 0.39 -0.10
C LEU A 52 2.61 0.89 0.91
N ALA A 53 3.18 2.07 0.69
CA ALA A 53 4.16 2.66 1.61
C ALA A 53 3.54 2.90 2.99
N GLU A 54 2.31 3.38 3.05
CA GLU A 54 1.60 3.58 4.31
C GLU A 54 1.28 2.25 5.00
N ALA A 55 0.84 1.25 4.23
CA ALA A 55 0.56 -0.09 4.76
C ALA A 55 1.83 -0.74 5.33
N GLU A 56 2.97 -0.62 4.65
CA GLU A 56 4.25 -1.11 5.14
C GLU A 56 4.67 -0.41 6.43
N LYS A 57 4.50 0.90 6.48
CA LYS A 57 4.81 1.70 7.68
C LYS A 57 3.96 1.27 8.87
N GLN A 58 2.66 1.06 8.64
CA GLN A 58 1.75 0.59 9.70
C GLN A 58 2.10 -0.83 10.14
N ALA A 59 2.42 -1.72 9.19
CA ALA A 59 2.83 -3.09 9.50
C ALA A 59 4.11 -3.12 10.32
N GLU A 60 5.10 -2.30 10.00
CA GLU A 60 6.32 -2.17 10.77
C GLU A 60 6.05 -1.66 12.18
N ALA A 61 5.20 -0.64 12.32
CA ALA A 61 4.84 -0.09 13.63
C ALA A 61 4.10 -1.12 14.49
N GLU A 62 3.16 -1.86 13.91
CA GLU A 62 2.44 -2.93 14.60
C GLU A 62 3.37 -4.08 14.97
N GLY A 63 4.26 -4.46 14.05
CA GLY A 63 5.27 -5.48 14.29
C GLY A 63 6.20 -5.09 15.41
N GLN A 64 6.63 -3.84 15.46
CA GLN A 64 7.48 -3.34 16.55
C GLN A 64 6.77 -3.37 17.90
N LYS A 65 5.50 -2.96 17.94
CA LYS A 65 4.68 -3.04 19.17
C LYS A 65 4.54 -4.48 19.65
N LEU A 66 4.27 -5.38 18.72
CA LEU A 66 4.13 -6.79 19.06
C LEU A 66 5.45 -7.38 19.57
N PHE A 67 6.55 -7.05 18.91
CA PHE A 67 7.89 -7.45 19.34
C PHE A 67 8.18 -6.95 20.75
N ASP A 68 7.93 -5.66 21.01
CA ASP A 68 8.17 -5.07 22.33
C ASP A 68 7.29 -5.72 23.40
N ALA A 69 6.02 -6.02 23.09
CA ALA A 69 5.13 -6.70 24.01
C ALA A 69 5.59 -8.12 24.33
N ILE A 70 6.05 -8.87 23.31
CA ILE A 70 6.59 -10.23 23.49
C ILE A 70 7.85 -10.19 24.32
N MET A 71 8.74 -9.26 24.07
CA MET A 71 9.98 -9.13 24.84
C MET A 71 9.71 -8.75 26.30
N ALA A 72 8.74 -7.86 26.54
CA ALA A 72 8.33 -7.49 27.90
C ALA A 72 7.71 -8.68 28.65
N GLU A 73 6.83 -9.42 27.98
CA GLU A 73 6.21 -10.62 28.54
C GLU A 73 7.27 -11.71 28.86
N ASN A 74 8.22 -11.93 27.96
CA ASN A 74 9.30 -12.88 28.17
C ASN A 74 10.20 -12.47 29.32
N ALA A 75 10.52 -11.19 29.45
CA ALA A 75 11.30 -10.67 30.57
C ALA A 75 10.58 -10.89 31.91
N GLU A 76 9.28 -10.61 31.94
CA GLU A 76 8.45 -10.80 33.12
C GLU A 76 8.36 -12.29 33.51
N ARG A 77 8.18 -13.16 32.50
CA ARG A 77 8.18 -14.62 32.69
C ARG A 77 9.52 -15.12 33.21
N ALA A 78 10.62 -14.64 32.67
CA ALA A 78 11.96 -15.01 33.11
C ALA A 78 12.19 -14.60 34.57
N ASP A 79 11.77 -13.39 34.96
CA ASP A 79 11.88 -12.91 36.32
C ASP A 79 11.02 -13.75 37.29
N SER A 80 9.81 -14.11 36.85
CA SER A 80 8.91 -14.96 37.63
C SER A 80 9.50 -16.37 37.81
N GLU A 81 10.07 -16.96 36.76
CA GLU A 81 10.74 -18.26 36.82
C GLU A 81 11.98 -18.25 37.73
N ARG A 82 12.78 -17.18 37.67
CA ARG A 82 13.92 -17.00 38.55
C ARG A 82 13.50 -16.90 40.02
N ALA A 83 12.45 -16.15 40.29
CA ALA A 83 11.90 -16.03 41.64
C ALA A 83 11.39 -17.38 42.17
N ALA A 84 10.68 -18.15 41.32
CA ALA A 84 10.22 -19.50 41.69
C ALA A 84 11.38 -20.45 41.93
N ALA A 85 12.40 -20.40 41.08
CA ALA A 85 13.61 -21.23 41.22
C ALA A 85 14.39 -20.86 42.48
N ALA A 86 14.50 -19.58 42.82
CA ALA A 86 15.15 -19.12 44.03
C ALA A 86 14.44 -19.64 45.29
N LYS A 87 13.10 -19.63 45.32
CA LYS A 87 12.31 -20.19 46.40
C LYS A 87 12.53 -21.69 46.59
N LYS A 88 12.58 -22.44 45.48
CA LYS A 88 12.84 -23.88 45.49
C LYS A 88 14.26 -24.17 46.01
N LEU A 89 15.21 -23.40 45.57
CA LEU A 89 16.61 -23.54 46.02
C LEU A 89 16.72 -23.28 47.53
N TYR A 90 16.09 -22.26 48.03
CA TYR A 90 16.05 -21.89 49.45
C TYR A 90 15.40 -23.00 50.27
N ALA A 91 14.23 -23.50 49.82
CA ALA A 91 13.55 -24.60 50.49
C ALA A 91 14.40 -25.91 50.51
N ALA A 92 15.09 -26.20 49.42
CA ALA A 92 16.00 -27.36 49.34
C ALA A 92 17.17 -27.21 50.29
N ALA A 93 17.77 -26.00 50.39
CA ALA A 93 18.82 -25.72 51.30
C ALA A 93 18.39 -25.86 52.77
N GLU A 94 17.24 -25.36 53.13
CA GLU A 94 16.69 -25.50 54.47
C GLU A 94 16.39 -26.96 54.81
N TYR A 95 15.85 -27.72 53.85
CA TYR A 95 15.63 -29.14 54.03
C TYR A 95 16.94 -29.91 54.34
N ILE A 96 18.00 -29.63 53.62
CA ILE A 96 19.32 -30.25 53.83
C ILE A 96 19.86 -29.88 55.19
N ILE A 97 19.79 -28.62 55.60
CA ILE A 97 20.25 -28.12 56.88
C ILE A 97 19.46 -28.80 58.02
N GLY A 98 18.15 -28.87 57.88
CA GLY A 98 17.29 -29.56 58.84
C GLY A 98 17.63 -31.04 58.97
N LYS A 99 17.87 -31.73 57.89
CA LYS A 99 18.31 -33.14 57.93
C LYS A 99 19.67 -33.31 58.58
N ALA A 100 20.63 -32.46 58.27
CA ALA A 100 21.94 -32.48 58.88
C ALA A 100 21.89 -32.26 60.40
N GLY A 101 21.01 -31.37 60.86
CA GLY A 101 20.80 -31.13 62.30
C GLY A 101 20.13 -32.26 63.06
N GLN A 102 19.49 -33.21 62.34
CA GLN A 102 18.84 -34.38 62.95
C GLN A 102 19.77 -35.61 63.07
N ALA A 103 20.93 -35.48 62.43
CA ALA A 103 21.89 -36.57 62.42
C ALA A 103 22.69 -36.69 63.74
#